data_4f1987c1dc0f510414d376540a1b9b43
#
_entry.id   4f1987c1dc0f510414d376540a1b9b43
#
_cell.length_a   1.000
_cell.length_b   1.000
_cell.length_c   1.000
_cell.angle_alpha   90.00
_cell.angle_beta   90.00
_cell.angle_gamma   90.00
#
_symmetry.space_group_name_H-M   'P 1'
#
loop_
_entity.id
_entity.type
_entity.pdbx_description
1 polymer ?
#
loop_
_entity_poly.entity_id
_entity_poly.type
_entity_poly.pdbx_seq_one_letter_code
_entity_poly.pdbx_strand_id
1 'polypeptide(L)'
;MWASMTTAFASLAPELQAYLRKLRATHNWEAPALRQSLMRRDPSGEAYRATRLKHPPLEQPVVLEHPVTGLPVAFVNSLYTTHIEGVTSDESAALIAMLSGLAKVPEWQVRFRWRKGSVAIWDNLATQHYAVNDYHPAARRMHRVAIRQA
;
A
#
# COMPACT_ATOMS: atom_id res chain seq x y z
N MET A 1 -2.71 -11.72 5.23
CA MET A 1 -1.41 -11.97 4.56
C MET A 1 -0.66 -10.67 4.40
N TRP A 2 0.65 -10.72 4.32
CA TRP A 2 1.55 -9.58 4.15
C TRP A 2 2.55 -9.88 3.05
N ALA A 3 3.01 -8.84 2.35
CA ALA A 3 4.08 -8.92 1.36
C ALA A 3 5.22 -7.98 1.77
N SER A 4 6.46 -8.46 1.69
CA SER A 4 7.67 -7.65 1.93
C SER A 4 7.96 -6.78 0.71
N MET A 5 7.78 -5.48 0.84
CA MET A 5 8.06 -4.52 -0.23
C MET A 5 9.56 -4.19 -0.36
N THR A 6 10.35 -4.49 0.67
CA THR A 6 11.81 -4.43 0.62
C THR A 6 12.37 -5.55 -0.26
N THR A 7 11.95 -6.81 -0.01
CA THR A 7 12.36 -7.96 -0.84
C THR A 7 11.85 -7.81 -2.27
N ALA A 8 10.61 -7.35 -2.44
CA ALA A 8 10.01 -7.07 -3.73
C ALA A 8 10.83 -6.03 -4.53
N PHE A 9 11.27 -4.94 -3.89
CA PHE A 9 12.13 -3.95 -4.55
C PHE A 9 13.50 -4.52 -4.92
N ALA A 10 14.11 -5.31 -4.04
CA ALA A 10 15.42 -5.92 -4.27
C ALA A 10 15.42 -6.93 -5.44
N SER A 11 14.26 -7.46 -5.83
CA SER A 11 14.12 -8.38 -6.98
C SER A 11 14.15 -7.68 -8.35
N LEU A 12 14.06 -6.36 -8.39
CA LEU A 12 14.09 -5.60 -9.64
C LEU A 12 15.53 -5.48 -10.17
N ALA A 13 15.66 -5.32 -11.50
CA ALA A 13 16.96 -5.06 -12.14
C ALA A 13 17.59 -3.77 -11.58
N PRO A 14 18.94 -3.72 -11.41
CA PRO A 14 19.63 -2.58 -10.81
C PRO A 14 19.34 -1.23 -11.49
N GLU A 15 19.26 -1.22 -12.81
CA GLU A 15 18.97 -0.01 -13.61
C GLU A 15 17.57 0.53 -13.31
N LEU A 16 16.60 -0.37 -13.17
CA LEU A 16 15.24 0.00 -12.82
C LEU A 16 15.17 0.49 -11.37
N GLN A 17 15.86 -0.15 -10.44
CA GLN A 17 15.98 0.33 -9.06
C GLN A 17 16.57 1.75 -9.01
N ALA A 18 17.63 2.01 -9.77
CA ALA A 18 18.27 3.32 -9.84
C ALA A 18 17.34 4.41 -10.44
N TYR A 19 16.55 4.05 -11.43
CA TYR A 19 15.53 4.92 -12.01
C TYR A 19 14.41 5.25 -11.01
N LEU A 20 13.81 4.24 -10.39
CA LEU A 20 12.69 4.38 -9.46
C LEU A 20 13.04 5.22 -8.21
N ARG A 21 14.29 5.18 -7.74
CA ARG A 21 14.77 6.01 -6.62
C ARG A 21 14.70 7.52 -6.88
N LYS A 22 14.65 7.94 -8.15
CA LYS A 22 14.58 9.35 -8.55
C LYS A 22 13.15 9.87 -8.63
N LEU A 23 12.17 8.96 -8.62
CA LEU A 23 10.77 9.30 -8.85
C LEU A 23 10.02 9.57 -7.54
N ARG A 24 9.00 10.40 -7.66
CA ARG A 24 8.03 10.67 -6.61
C ARG A 24 6.63 10.26 -7.07
N ALA A 25 5.77 9.95 -6.12
CA ALA A 25 4.41 9.52 -6.38
C ALA A 25 3.42 10.28 -5.51
N THR A 26 2.31 10.65 -6.08
CA THR A 26 1.18 11.25 -5.35
C THR A 26 0.28 10.15 -4.78
N HIS A 27 0.11 10.17 -3.45
CA HIS A 27 -0.85 9.33 -2.73
C HIS A 27 -2.10 10.15 -2.40
N ASN A 28 -3.26 9.62 -2.74
CA ASN A 28 -4.51 10.35 -2.63
C ASN A 28 -5.69 9.44 -2.28
N TRP A 29 -6.60 9.93 -1.44
CA TRP A 29 -7.87 9.27 -1.15
C TRP A 29 -8.88 9.33 -2.32
N GLU A 30 -8.56 10.04 -3.39
CA GLU A 30 -9.34 10.09 -4.63
C GLU A 30 -9.15 8.85 -5.53
N ALA A 31 -8.21 7.97 -5.21
CA ALA A 31 -8.04 6.73 -5.94
C ALA A 31 -9.40 6.01 -6.12
N PRO A 32 -9.74 5.58 -7.34
CA PRO A 32 -11.11 5.11 -7.67
C PRO A 32 -11.63 4.01 -6.74
N ALA A 33 -10.76 3.07 -6.34
CA ALA A 33 -11.14 1.97 -5.46
C ALA A 33 -11.50 2.44 -4.04
N LEU A 34 -10.78 3.44 -3.50
CA LEU A 34 -11.07 4.03 -2.18
C LEU A 34 -12.35 4.83 -2.22
N ARG A 35 -12.49 5.69 -3.22
CA ARG A 35 -13.73 6.47 -3.42
C ARG A 35 -14.93 5.55 -3.50
N GLN A 36 -14.89 4.51 -4.34
CA GLN A 36 -15.98 3.56 -4.48
C GLN A 36 -16.28 2.83 -3.16
N SER A 37 -15.25 2.45 -2.38
CA SER A 37 -15.44 1.80 -1.09
C SER A 37 -16.13 2.69 -0.07
N LEU A 38 -15.72 3.96 0.02
CA LEU A 38 -16.33 4.93 0.92
C LEU A 38 -17.76 5.27 0.52
N MET A 39 -18.01 5.50 -0.77
CA MET A 39 -19.35 5.80 -1.30
C MET A 39 -20.34 4.64 -1.15
N ARG A 40 -19.86 3.39 -1.15
CA ARG A 40 -20.71 2.23 -0.82
C ARG A 40 -21.14 2.19 0.65
N ARG A 41 -20.28 2.66 1.56
CA ARG A 41 -20.57 2.70 3.01
C ARG A 41 -21.41 3.91 3.39
N ASP A 42 -21.21 5.00 2.70
CA ASP A 42 -21.93 6.26 2.90
C ASP A 42 -22.28 6.89 1.54
N PRO A 43 -23.49 6.58 0.99
CA PRO A 43 -23.94 7.11 -0.29
C PRO A 43 -24.11 8.64 -0.31
N SER A 44 -24.22 9.31 0.86
CA SER A 44 -24.26 10.77 0.94
C SER A 44 -22.94 11.43 0.51
N GLY A 45 -21.83 10.67 0.60
CA GLY A 45 -20.49 11.13 0.32
C GLY A 45 -19.89 12.06 1.38
N GLU A 46 -20.55 12.22 2.53
CA GLU A 46 -20.06 13.07 3.61
C GLU A 46 -18.78 12.52 4.21
N ALA A 47 -18.73 11.22 4.52
CA ALA A 47 -17.54 10.55 5.00
C ALA A 47 -16.37 10.66 4.01
N TYR A 48 -16.65 10.60 2.71
CA TYR A 48 -15.62 10.78 1.67
C TYR A 48 -15.07 12.21 1.68
N ARG A 49 -15.95 13.23 1.70
CA ARG A 49 -15.54 14.65 1.78
C ARG A 49 -14.71 14.94 3.03
N ALA A 50 -15.18 14.47 4.19
CA ALA A 50 -14.47 14.65 5.47
C ALA A 50 -13.08 13.97 5.45
N THR A 51 -12.98 12.78 4.86
CA THR A 51 -11.70 12.06 4.72
C THR A 51 -10.73 12.83 3.83
N ARG A 52 -11.18 13.39 2.71
CA ARG A 52 -10.33 14.19 1.81
C ARG A 52 -9.78 15.44 2.49
N LEU A 53 -10.63 16.15 3.24
CA LEU A 53 -10.20 17.33 3.98
C LEU A 53 -9.14 17.00 5.04
N LYS A 54 -9.31 15.87 5.71
CA LYS A 54 -8.37 15.39 6.74
C LYS A 54 -7.05 14.88 6.17
N HIS A 55 -7.08 14.34 4.96
CA HIS A 55 -5.95 13.69 4.29
C HIS A 55 -5.81 14.25 2.86
N PRO A 56 -5.23 15.45 2.69
CA PRO A 56 -4.96 15.99 1.37
C PRO A 56 -3.97 15.09 0.61
N PRO A 57 -3.88 15.24 -0.72
CA PRO A 57 -2.87 14.55 -1.50
C PRO A 57 -1.48 14.76 -0.93
N LEU A 58 -0.69 13.70 -0.87
CA LEU A 58 0.65 13.72 -0.32
C LEU A 58 1.64 13.12 -1.32
N GLU A 59 2.67 13.87 -1.65
CA GLU A 59 3.76 13.41 -2.49
C GLU A 59 4.80 12.68 -1.64
N GLN A 60 5.15 11.46 -2.06
CA GLN A 60 6.12 10.58 -1.40
C GLN A 60 7.14 10.04 -2.41
N PRO A 61 8.34 9.65 -2.00
CA PRO A 61 9.24 8.93 -2.88
C PRO A 61 8.63 7.60 -3.32
N VAL A 62 8.86 7.21 -4.59
CA VAL A 62 8.49 5.87 -5.10
C VAL A 62 9.25 4.77 -4.36
N VAL A 63 10.50 5.06 -3.97
CA VAL A 63 11.34 4.20 -3.15
C VAL A 63 11.66 4.93 -1.85
N LEU A 64 11.06 4.45 -0.77
CA LEU A 64 11.31 4.97 0.58
C LEU A 64 12.52 4.25 1.19
N GLU A 65 13.44 4.99 1.80
CA GLU A 65 14.45 4.41 2.69
C GLU A 65 13.85 4.18 4.07
N HIS A 66 13.89 2.94 4.54
CA HIS A 66 13.29 2.58 5.82
C HIS A 66 14.06 3.22 6.98
N PRO A 67 13.43 4.01 7.87
CA PRO A 67 14.13 4.86 8.83
C PRO A 67 14.94 4.10 9.87
N VAL A 68 14.64 2.82 10.13
CA VAL A 68 15.34 2.00 11.12
C VAL A 68 16.37 1.08 10.45
N THR A 69 16.04 0.48 9.31
CA THR A 69 16.90 -0.52 8.68
C THR A 69 17.77 0.03 7.56
N GLY A 70 17.47 1.24 7.03
CA GLY A 70 18.10 1.80 5.84
C GLY A 70 17.77 1.07 4.55
N LEU A 71 16.96 0.02 4.58
CA LEU A 71 16.64 -0.76 3.40
C LEU A 71 15.63 -0.03 2.49
N PRO A 72 15.80 -0.13 1.17
CA PRO A 72 14.85 0.47 0.23
C PRO A 72 13.54 -0.31 0.20
N VAL A 73 12.44 0.42 0.15
CA VAL A 73 11.07 -0.10 0.11
C VAL A 73 10.36 0.45 -1.12
N ALA A 74 9.75 -0.40 -1.93
CA ALA A 74 8.83 0.05 -2.98
C ALA A 74 7.56 0.61 -2.33
N PHE A 75 7.48 1.96 -2.25
CA PHE A 75 6.42 2.67 -1.51
C PHE A 75 5.27 3.10 -2.43
N VAL A 76 4.80 2.17 -3.25
CA VAL A 76 3.70 2.34 -4.21
C VAL A 76 2.67 1.24 -4.01
N ASN A 77 1.39 1.60 -4.02
CA ASN A 77 0.30 0.62 -3.99
C ASN A 77 -0.90 1.11 -4.80
N SER A 78 -1.66 0.18 -5.35
CA SER A 78 -2.82 0.47 -6.20
C SER A 78 -4.01 1.09 -5.48
N LEU A 79 -3.98 1.17 -4.14
CA LEU A 79 -5.10 1.68 -3.37
C LEU A 79 -5.02 3.19 -3.15
N TYR A 80 -3.81 3.73 -2.95
CA TYR A 80 -3.61 5.14 -2.64
C TYR A 80 -2.79 5.89 -3.68
N THR A 81 -1.89 5.22 -4.42
CA THR A 81 -1.04 5.87 -5.40
C THR A 81 -1.84 6.18 -6.66
N THR A 82 -1.91 7.45 -7.01
CA THR A 82 -2.71 7.93 -8.15
C THR A 82 -1.88 8.38 -9.33
N HIS A 83 -0.65 8.85 -9.07
CA HIS A 83 0.24 9.33 -10.12
C HIS A 83 1.71 9.18 -9.71
N ILE A 84 2.60 9.00 -10.70
CA ILE A 84 4.06 9.11 -10.55
C ILE A 84 4.50 10.35 -11.32
N GLU A 85 5.20 11.25 -10.64
CA GLU A 85 5.61 12.53 -11.17
C GLU A 85 6.77 12.39 -12.17
N GLY A 86 6.83 13.28 -13.16
CA GLY A 86 7.91 13.36 -14.15
C GLY A 86 7.81 12.33 -15.29
N VAL A 87 6.71 11.62 -15.39
CA VAL A 87 6.41 10.66 -16.48
C VAL A 87 5.02 10.94 -17.07
N THR A 88 4.74 10.41 -18.25
CA THR A 88 3.40 10.50 -18.86
C THR A 88 2.36 9.72 -18.06
N SER A 89 1.08 10.00 -18.27
CA SER A 89 -0.02 9.29 -17.58
C SER A 89 0.01 7.79 -17.84
N ASP A 90 0.34 7.35 -19.06
CA ASP A 90 0.40 5.93 -19.41
C ASP A 90 1.60 5.24 -18.75
N GLU A 91 2.76 5.89 -18.73
CA GLU A 91 3.95 5.40 -18.02
C GLU A 91 3.69 5.32 -16.51
N SER A 92 3.07 6.35 -15.94
CA SER A 92 2.67 6.35 -14.52
C SER A 92 1.76 5.18 -14.21
N ALA A 93 0.73 4.93 -15.01
CA ALA A 93 -0.19 3.82 -14.83
C ALA A 93 0.53 2.46 -14.93
N ALA A 94 1.44 2.31 -15.90
CA ALA A 94 2.22 1.08 -16.09
C ALA A 94 3.16 0.82 -14.90
N LEU A 95 3.87 1.86 -14.42
CA LEU A 95 4.76 1.75 -13.26
C LEU A 95 3.99 1.42 -11.98
N ILE A 96 2.86 2.07 -11.73
CA ILE A 96 2.00 1.76 -10.57
C ILE A 96 1.49 0.32 -10.63
N ALA A 97 1.04 -0.14 -11.80
CA ALA A 97 0.57 -1.51 -12.00
C ALA A 97 1.69 -2.53 -11.75
N MET A 98 2.88 -2.31 -12.32
CA MET A 98 4.05 -3.17 -12.14
C MET A 98 4.46 -3.24 -10.67
N LEU A 99 4.68 -2.10 -10.00
CA LEU A 99 5.13 -2.03 -8.61
C LEU A 99 4.09 -2.62 -7.64
N SER A 100 2.80 -2.32 -7.86
CA SER A 100 1.72 -2.92 -7.07
C SER A 100 1.58 -4.43 -7.31
N GLY A 101 1.96 -4.89 -8.50
CA GLY A 101 1.99 -6.30 -8.87
C GLY A 101 3.01 -7.10 -8.06
N LEU A 102 4.13 -6.49 -7.65
CA LEU A 102 5.14 -7.13 -6.83
C LEU A 102 4.58 -7.67 -5.51
N ALA A 103 3.62 -6.97 -4.90
CA ALA A 103 2.98 -7.44 -3.68
C ALA A 103 2.19 -8.75 -3.85
N LYS A 104 1.92 -9.18 -5.09
CA LYS A 104 1.15 -10.40 -5.40
C LYS A 104 2.03 -11.63 -5.63
N VAL A 105 3.34 -11.47 -5.66
CA VAL A 105 4.29 -12.55 -5.90
C VAL A 105 4.45 -13.38 -4.64
N PRO A 106 4.21 -14.71 -4.69
CA PRO A 106 4.16 -15.58 -3.50
C PRO A 106 5.46 -15.63 -2.70
N GLU A 107 6.62 -15.47 -3.36
CA GLU A 107 7.96 -15.65 -2.78
C GLU A 107 8.27 -14.66 -1.65
N TRP A 108 7.65 -13.48 -1.65
CA TRP A 108 7.80 -12.51 -0.56
C TRP A 108 6.52 -12.27 0.23
N GLN A 109 5.57 -13.22 0.14
CA GLN A 109 4.35 -13.19 0.92
C GLN A 109 4.40 -14.12 2.12
N VAL A 110 3.73 -13.72 3.19
CA VAL A 110 3.39 -14.59 4.30
C VAL A 110 1.89 -14.59 4.52
N ARG A 111 1.31 -15.79 4.60
CA ARG A 111 -0.10 -15.98 4.95
C ARG A 111 -0.19 -16.53 6.37
N PHE A 112 -0.68 -15.70 7.29
CA PHE A 112 -0.88 -16.06 8.68
C PHE A 112 -2.28 -16.67 8.89
N ARG A 113 -2.35 -17.80 9.55
CA ARG A 113 -3.60 -18.43 9.94
C ARG A 113 -4.02 -17.95 11.34
N TRP A 114 -5.09 -17.17 11.37
CA TRP A 114 -5.62 -16.61 12.60
C TRP A 114 -6.33 -17.67 13.44
N ARG A 115 -6.12 -17.60 14.75
CA ARG A 115 -6.86 -18.36 15.77
C ARG A 115 -7.35 -17.36 16.84
N LYS A 116 -8.33 -17.77 17.66
CA LYS A 116 -8.74 -16.96 18.82
C LYS A 116 -7.51 -16.68 19.71
N GLY A 117 -7.31 -15.42 20.07
CA GLY A 117 -6.14 -14.98 20.84
C GLY A 117 -4.86 -14.74 20.04
N SER A 118 -4.84 -14.96 18.71
CA SER A 118 -3.67 -14.62 17.90
C SER A 118 -3.42 -13.13 17.87
N VAL A 119 -2.14 -12.74 17.98
CA VAL A 119 -1.64 -11.37 17.78
C VAL A 119 -0.62 -11.40 16.65
N ALA A 120 -0.69 -10.42 15.76
CA ALA A 120 0.32 -10.20 14.73
C ALA A 120 0.80 -8.75 14.80
N ILE A 121 2.11 -8.57 14.76
CA ILE A 121 2.77 -7.25 14.70
C ILE A 121 3.52 -7.21 13.37
N TRP A 122 3.35 -6.14 12.63
CA TRP A 122 4.06 -5.95 11.36
C TRP A 122 4.48 -4.51 11.15
N ASP A 123 5.55 -4.33 10.40
CA ASP A 123 6.00 -3.03 9.96
C ASP A 123 5.13 -2.54 8.81
N ASN A 124 4.46 -1.42 9.01
CA ASN A 124 3.54 -0.86 8.03
C ASN A 124 4.25 -0.05 6.92
N LEU A 125 5.54 0.32 7.10
CA LEU A 125 6.35 0.95 6.06
C LEU A 125 6.92 -0.08 5.09
N ALA A 126 7.47 -1.18 5.63
CA ALA A 126 8.14 -2.21 4.85
C ALA A 126 7.20 -3.24 4.21
N THR A 127 5.90 -3.27 4.59
CA THR A 127 4.96 -4.30 4.12
C THR A 127 3.68 -3.73 3.55
N GLN A 128 3.14 -4.43 2.56
CA GLN A 128 1.73 -4.32 2.19
C GLN A 128 0.95 -5.49 2.75
N HIS A 129 -0.31 -5.26 3.09
CA HIS A 129 -1.15 -6.31 3.68
C HIS A 129 -2.51 -6.41 2.98
N TYR A 130 -3.03 -7.63 2.98
CA TYR A 130 -4.33 -7.94 2.39
C TYR A 130 -5.17 -8.77 3.36
N ALA A 131 -6.41 -8.35 3.58
CA ALA A 131 -7.39 -9.12 4.35
C ALA A 131 -8.01 -10.19 3.45
N VAL A 132 -7.51 -11.43 3.56
CA VAL A 132 -8.04 -12.55 2.78
C VAL A 132 -9.49 -12.82 3.21
N ASN A 133 -10.39 -12.86 2.23
CA ASN A 133 -11.84 -13.03 2.45
C ASN A 133 -12.23 -14.51 2.25
N ASP A 134 -11.65 -15.39 3.05
CA ASP A 134 -11.85 -16.85 2.99
C ASP A 134 -12.49 -17.44 4.25
N TYR A 135 -13.11 -16.60 5.06
CA TYR A 135 -13.69 -17.00 6.35
C TYR A 135 -15.22 -17.19 6.33
N HIS A 136 -15.88 -16.89 5.22
CA HIS A 136 -17.33 -17.12 5.09
C HIS A 136 -17.69 -18.60 5.21
N PRO A 137 -18.80 -18.93 5.93
CA PRO A 137 -19.76 -18.04 6.60
C PRO A 137 -19.38 -17.62 8.03
N ALA A 138 -18.17 -17.93 8.51
CA ALA A 138 -17.73 -17.57 9.85
C ALA A 138 -17.62 -16.05 10.05
N ALA A 139 -18.01 -15.56 11.23
CA ALA A 139 -17.81 -14.17 11.60
C ALA A 139 -16.35 -13.89 11.94
N ARG A 140 -15.81 -12.77 11.43
CA ARG A 140 -14.47 -12.29 11.73
C ARG A 140 -14.53 -10.95 12.45
N ARG A 141 -13.99 -10.90 13.68
CA ARG A 141 -13.81 -9.65 14.44
C ARG A 141 -12.32 -9.45 14.72
N MET A 142 -11.79 -8.32 14.34
CA MET A 142 -10.38 -7.96 14.51
C MET A 142 -10.28 -6.60 15.17
N HIS A 143 -9.27 -6.44 16.05
CA HIS A 143 -8.84 -5.15 16.57
C HIS A 143 -7.50 -4.79 15.96
N ARG A 144 -7.31 -3.54 15.58
CA ARG A 144 -6.06 -3.01 15.04
C ARG A 144 -5.68 -1.74 15.79
N VAL A 145 -4.43 -1.69 16.22
CA VAL A 145 -3.79 -0.49 16.76
C VAL A 145 -2.63 -0.13 15.85
N ALA A 146 -2.51 1.13 15.47
CA ALA A 146 -1.35 1.66 14.76
C ALA A 146 -0.51 2.46 15.75
N ILE A 147 0.76 2.10 15.88
CA ILE A 147 1.75 2.85 16.66
C ILE A 147 2.27 3.95 15.76
N ARG A 148 2.25 5.19 16.23
CA ARG A 148 2.88 6.31 15.55
C ARG A 148 4.33 6.39 15.98
N GLN A 149 5.21 6.66 15.05
CA GLN A 149 6.57 7.08 15.36
C GLN A 149 6.50 8.44 16.08
N ALA A 150 7.24 8.56 17.18
CA ALA A 150 7.38 9.83 17.91
C ALA A 150 8.18 10.85 17.10
#